data_ce6f0f9a225d08851cf64a7431a265cc
#
_entry.id   ce6f0f9a225d08851cf64a7431a265cc
#
_cell.length_a   1.000
_cell.length_b   1.000
_cell.length_c   1.000
_cell.angle_alpha   90.00
_cell.angle_beta   90.00
_cell.angle_gamma   90.00
#
_symmetry.space_group_name_H-M   'P 1'
#
loop_
_entity.id
_entity.type
_entity.pdbx_description
1 polymer ?
#
loop_
_entity_poly.entity_id
_entity_poly.type
_entity_poly.pdbx_seq_one_letter_code
_entity_poly.pdbx_strand_id
1 'polypeptide(L)'
;MHHHDDGPPVLTALVVDDSPTARGRIALLLTLGGWQVHQAVGTDDALRLAALIGPDLVVTDMVMRNGHGATLMRRLREQGSTARFLVVAARRTHQTRALAAAAGALACLAKPVDPRLFVDVMRGLAPVVARAAVREHSAPVETGPQTEEMFLSALPHRLSAIAISAQAGDAAAVAAAADTLAVASSQLGHDEVAFLSHSIARDARRGVVTHGRLVKLVDLCARIDARQALRST
;
A
#
# COMPACT_ATOMS: atom_id res chain seq x y z
N MET A 1 -37.63 -3.72 -0.84
CA MET A 1 -36.75 -4.72 -0.20
C MET A 1 -35.37 -4.51 -0.81
N HIS A 2 -34.57 -3.62 -0.21
CA HIS A 2 -33.22 -3.31 -0.69
C HIS A 2 -32.25 -4.34 -0.12
N HIS A 3 -31.70 -5.21 -0.97
CA HIS A 3 -30.55 -6.01 -0.61
C HIS A 3 -29.36 -5.05 -0.41
N HIS A 4 -28.94 -4.85 0.82
CA HIS A 4 -27.62 -4.34 1.13
C HIS A 4 -26.62 -5.41 0.70
N ASP A 5 -25.79 -5.04 -0.26
CA ASP A 5 -24.63 -5.82 -0.67
C ASP A 5 -23.54 -5.61 0.40
N ASP A 6 -23.60 -6.47 1.46
CA ASP A 6 -22.60 -6.48 2.53
C ASP A 6 -21.35 -7.23 2.05
N GLY A 7 -20.60 -6.60 1.14
CA GLY A 7 -19.21 -6.97 0.91
C GLY A 7 -18.40 -6.83 2.22
N PRO A 8 -17.30 -7.59 2.42
CA PRO A 8 -16.49 -7.46 3.62
C PRO A 8 -16.02 -6.02 3.79
N PRO A 9 -16.02 -5.47 5.02
CA PRO A 9 -15.66 -4.09 5.27
C PRO A 9 -14.24 -3.81 4.77
N VAL A 10 -14.11 -2.84 3.87
CA VAL A 10 -12.80 -2.40 3.36
C VAL A 10 -12.10 -1.63 4.47
N LEU A 11 -10.97 -2.13 4.93
CA LEU A 11 -10.17 -1.49 5.97
C LEU A 11 -9.55 -0.19 5.46
N THR A 12 -9.63 0.87 6.25
CA THR A 12 -9.17 2.21 5.90
C THR A 12 -7.88 2.54 6.63
N ALA A 13 -6.88 3.02 5.88
CA ALA A 13 -5.60 3.45 6.42
C ALA A 13 -5.32 4.92 6.14
N LEU A 14 -4.73 5.61 7.10
CA LEU A 14 -4.22 6.97 6.98
C LEU A 14 -2.70 6.96 7.05
N VAL A 15 -2.03 7.44 6.01
CA VAL A 15 -0.56 7.56 5.93
C VAL A 15 -0.17 9.02 6.14
N VAL A 16 0.70 9.27 7.13
CA VAL A 16 1.10 10.61 7.54
C VAL A 16 2.63 10.74 7.47
N ASP A 17 3.11 11.52 6.53
CA ASP A 17 4.54 11.74 6.31
C ASP A 17 4.72 13.04 5.53
N ASP A 18 5.67 13.89 5.85
CA ASP A 18 5.93 15.13 5.13
C ASP A 18 6.76 14.91 3.85
N SER A 19 7.37 13.75 3.70
CA SER A 19 8.04 13.33 2.47
C SER A 19 7.05 12.69 1.50
N PRO A 20 6.78 13.30 0.32
CA PRO A 20 5.87 12.71 -0.68
C PRO A 20 6.30 11.31 -1.12
N THR A 21 7.60 11.09 -1.31
CA THR A 21 8.15 9.79 -1.74
C THR A 21 7.95 8.71 -0.67
N ALA A 22 8.23 9.01 0.61
CA ALA A 22 8.03 8.05 1.70
C ALA A 22 6.55 7.75 1.90
N ARG A 23 5.70 8.78 1.86
CA ARG A 23 4.25 8.67 1.97
C ARG A 23 3.65 7.83 0.84
N GLY A 24 4.00 8.12 -0.41
CA GLY A 24 3.54 7.37 -1.57
C GLY A 24 3.96 5.90 -1.54
N ARG A 25 5.19 5.60 -1.10
CA ARG A 25 5.67 4.22 -0.96
C ARG A 25 4.86 3.41 0.05
N ILE A 26 4.56 3.99 1.22
CA ILE A 26 3.74 3.33 2.24
C ILE A 26 2.30 3.17 1.76
N ALA A 27 1.75 4.22 1.15
CA ALA A 27 0.41 4.18 0.58
C ALA A 27 0.26 3.06 -0.45
N LEU A 28 1.25 2.92 -1.35
CA LEU A 28 1.29 1.84 -2.33
C LEU A 28 1.29 0.46 -1.67
N LEU A 29 2.15 0.23 -0.66
CA LEU A 29 2.21 -1.05 0.05
C LEU A 29 0.89 -1.41 0.73
N LEU A 30 0.19 -0.43 1.31
CA LEU A 30 -1.12 -0.61 1.92
C LEU A 30 -2.20 -0.90 0.88
N THR A 31 -2.22 -0.16 -0.22
CA THR A 31 -3.15 -0.40 -1.34
C THR A 31 -2.98 -1.80 -1.92
N LEU A 32 -1.74 -2.27 -2.07
CA LEU A 32 -1.43 -3.65 -2.47
C LEU A 32 -1.94 -4.69 -1.46
N GLY A 33 -2.05 -4.30 -0.18
CA GLY A 33 -2.65 -5.11 0.89
C GLY A 33 -4.18 -5.03 0.95
N GLY A 34 -4.85 -4.36 -0.01
CA GLY A 34 -6.32 -4.24 -0.06
C GLY A 34 -6.89 -3.15 0.87
N TRP A 35 -6.06 -2.20 1.35
CA TRP A 35 -6.52 -1.11 2.18
C TRP A 35 -6.99 0.07 1.34
N GLN A 36 -8.07 0.72 1.77
CA GLN A 36 -8.41 2.06 1.30
C GLN A 36 -7.47 3.06 1.97
N VAL A 37 -6.68 3.80 1.17
CA VAL A 37 -5.60 4.62 1.70
C VAL A 37 -5.87 6.10 1.51
N HIS A 38 -5.78 6.85 2.62
CA HIS A 38 -5.77 8.30 2.64
C HIS A 38 -4.39 8.81 3.06
N GLN A 39 -4.02 9.99 2.59
CA GLN A 39 -2.69 10.55 2.81
C GLN A 39 -2.78 11.93 3.44
N ALA A 40 -1.92 12.21 4.42
CA ALA A 40 -1.79 13.51 5.07
C ALA A 40 -0.33 13.95 5.11
N VAL A 41 -0.08 15.25 4.99
CA VAL A 41 1.27 15.82 4.95
C VAL A 41 1.82 16.21 6.33
N GLY A 42 1.00 16.15 7.38
CA GLY A 42 1.39 16.52 8.73
C GLY A 42 0.28 16.32 9.75
N THR A 43 0.55 16.70 11.00
CA THR A 43 -0.33 16.41 12.13
C THR A 43 -1.73 16.99 12.01
N ASP A 44 -1.87 18.27 11.63
CA ASP A 44 -3.18 18.92 11.60
C ASP A 44 -4.05 18.42 10.44
N ASP A 45 -3.43 18.12 9.30
CA ASP A 45 -4.08 17.49 8.16
C ASP A 45 -4.56 16.08 8.51
N ALA A 46 -3.71 15.31 9.19
CA ALA A 46 -4.03 13.96 9.66
C ALA A 46 -5.21 13.95 10.65
N LEU A 47 -5.28 14.89 11.58
CA LEU A 47 -6.37 14.98 12.54
C LEU A 47 -7.69 15.29 11.86
N ARG A 48 -7.70 16.22 10.89
CA ARG A 48 -8.91 16.55 10.10
C ARG A 48 -9.39 15.35 9.30
N LEU A 49 -8.47 14.68 8.58
CA LEU A 49 -8.82 13.51 7.79
C LEU A 49 -9.30 12.35 8.69
N ALA A 50 -8.62 12.06 9.78
CA ALA A 50 -9.00 11.00 10.70
C ALA A 50 -10.42 11.17 11.25
N ALA A 51 -10.83 12.40 11.56
CA ALA A 51 -12.18 12.70 12.02
C ALA A 51 -13.26 12.43 10.94
N LEU A 52 -12.91 12.55 9.65
CA LEU A 52 -13.82 12.32 8.52
C LEU A 52 -13.92 10.85 8.14
N ILE A 53 -12.79 10.11 8.16
CA ILE A 53 -12.71 8.76 7.58
C ILE A 53 -12.74 7.64 8.63
N GLY A 54 -12.48 7.94 9.92
CA GLY A 54 -12.43 6.93 10.97
C GLY A 54 -11.44 5.78 10.67
N PRO A 55 -10.13 6.04 10.49
CA PRO A 55 -9.22 5.03 9.99
C PRO A 55 -9.03 3.86 10.97
N ASP A 56 -8.89 2.63 10.44
CA ASP A 56 -8.55 1.43 11.21
C ASP A 56 -7.06 1.37 11.54
N LEU A 57 -6.24 1.98 10.67
CA LEU A 57 -4.78 2.03 10.79
C LEU A 57 -4.27 3.45 10.49
N VAL A 58 -3.36 3.93 11.31
CA VAL A 58 -2.57 5.14 11.04
C VAL A 58 -1.09 4.75 10.96
N VAL A 59 -0.48 5.00 9.82
CA VAL A 59 0.97 4.88 9.63
C VAL A 59 1.57 6.27 9.64
N THR A 60 2.42 6.59 10.60
CA THR A 60 2.98 7.94 10.77
C THR A 60 4.49 7.95 10.82
N ASP A 61 5.11 8.98 10.21
CA ASP A 61 6.50 9.29 10.54
C ASP A 61 6.60 9.74 12.00
N MET A 62 7.71 9.40 12.64
CA MET A 62 7.99 9.87 14.01
C MET A 62 8.28 11.37 14.03
N VAL A 63 9.03 11.88 13.06
CA VAL A 63 9.49 13.28 13.01
C VAL A 63 9.14 13.89 11.66
N MET A 64 8.25 14.86 11.68
CA MET A 64 7.81 15.64 10.50
C MET A 64 8.13 17.13 10.73
N ARG A 65 8.28 17.91 9.67
CA ARG A 65 8.49 19.37 9.77
C ARG A 65 7.36 20.06 10.52
N ASN A 66 6.12 19.61 10.32
CA ASN A 66 4.93 20.20 10.92
C ASN A 66 4.29 19.22 11.93
N GLY A 67 5.09 18.66 12.86
CA GLY A 67 4.56 17.82 13.90
C GLY A 67 5.44 16.63 14.27
N HIS A 68 4.91 15.83 15.18
CA HIS A 68 5.57 14.65 15.70
C HIS A 68 4.59 13.49 15.81
N GLY A 69 4.95 12.30 15.31
CA GLY A 69 4.07 11.14 15.28
C GLY A 69 3.50 10.75 16.65
N ALA A 70 4.31 10.81 17.70
CA ALA A 70 3.84 10.54 19.06
C ALA A 70 2.75 11.52 19.53
N THR A 71 2.89 12.80 19.17
CA THR A 71 1.87 13.83 19.47
C THR A 71 0.60 13.57 18.68
N LEU A 72 0.71 13.22 17.40
CA LEU A 72 -0.43 12.84 16.57
C LEU A 72 -1.20 11.67 17.18
N MET A 73 -0.51 10.59 17.52
CA MET A 73 -1.12 9.39 18.11
C MET A 73 -1.87 9.72 19.40
N ARG A 74 -1.26 10.52 20.31
CA ARG A 74 -1.91 10.94 21.54
C ARG A 74 -3.18 11.76 21.25
N ARG A 75 -3.11 12.78 20.38
CA ARG A 75 -4.27 13.62 20.02
C ARG A 75 -5.40 12.80 19.37
N LEU A 76 -5.08 11.83 18.54
CA LEU A 76 -6.08 10.92 17.98
C LEU A 76 -6.76 10.08 19.07
N ARG A 77 -6.02 9.57 20.04
CA ARG A 77 -6.58 8.86 21.20
C ARG A 77 -7.47 9.74 22.06
N GLU A 78 -7.05 10.97 22.33
CA GLU A 78 -7.83 11.98 23.07
C GLU A 78 -9.15 12.31 22.36
N GLN A 79 -9.17 12.23 21.02
CA GLN A 79 -10.38 12.37 20.17
C GLN A 79 -11.22 11.08 20.06
N GLY A 80 -10.87 10.01 20.79
CA GLY A 80 -11.62 8.74 20.79
C GLY A 80 -11.28 7.80 19.64
N SER A 81 -10.21 8.04 18.86
CA SER A 81 -9.82 7.13 17.79
C SER A 81 -9.41 5.76 18.33
N THR A 82 -9.96 4.69 17.74
CA THR A 82 -9.61 3.30 18.01
C THR A 82 -8.57 2.76 17.02
N ALA A 83 -8.08 3.58 16.11
CA ALA A 83 -7.11 3.21 15.09
C ALA A 83 -5.88 2.52 15.69
N ARG A 84 -5.35 1.55 14.98
CA ARG A 84 -4.03 0.98 15.27
C ARG A 84 -2.95 1.91 14.76
N PHE A 85 -1.81 1.98 15.45
CA PHE A 85 -0.71 2.85 15.05
C PHE A 85 0.52 2.06 14.66
N LEU A 86 1.10 2.40 13.51
CA LEU A 86 2.40 1.96 13.04
C LEU A 86 3.29 3.19 12.85
N VAL A 87 4.47 3.16 13.42
CA VAL A 87 5.45 4.24 13.27
C VAL A 87 6.49 3.87 12.25
N VAL A 88 6.86 4.81 11.40
CA VAL A 88 8.00 4.72 10.49
C VAL A 88 8.98 5.84 10.82
N ALA A 89 10.25 5.54 10.99
CA ALA A 89 11.23 6.54 11.43
C ALA A 89 12.53 6.46 10.64
N ALA A 90 13.14 7.61 10.35
CA ALA A 90 14.44 7.69 9.66
C ALA A 90 15.56 6.99 10.45
N ARG A 91 15.49 7.03 11.79
CA ARG A 91 16.42 6.34 12.70
C ARG A 91 15.65 5.52 13.72
N ARG A 92 15.82 4.21 13.69
CA ARG A 92 15.20 3.27 14.63
C ARG A 92 16.11 3.09 15.86
N THR A 93 16.30 4.15 16.63
CA THR A 93 17.04 4.10 17.90
C THR A 93 16.21 3.44 19.01
N HIS A 94 16.85 3.06 20.10
CA HIS A 94 16.14 2.59 21.31
C HIS A 94 15.14 3.64 21.80
N GLN A 95 15.54 4.90 21.82
CA GLN A 95 14.68 6.02 22.23
C GLN A 95 13.47 6.19 21.30
N THR A 96 13.67 6.13 19.99
CA THR A 96 12.55 6.24 19.01
C THR A 96 11.53 5.10 19.21
N ARG A 97 12.01 3.87 19.44
CA ARG A 97 11.14 2.73 19.72
C ARG A 97 10.38 2.88 21.03
N ALA A 98 11.07 3.32 22.07
CA ALA A 98 10.45 3.57 23.38
C ALA A 98 9.36 4.64 23.30
N LEU A 99 9.61 5.75 22.61
CA LEU A 99 8.61 6.80 22.38
C LEU A 99 7.41 6.31 21.56
N ALA A 100 7.65 5.54 20.51
CA ALA A 100 6.58 4.94 19.72
C ALA A 100 5.71 4.00 20.55
N ALA A 101 6.33 3.11 21.32
CA ALA A 101 5.63 2.18 22.21
C ALA A 101 4.85 2.91 23.31
N ALA A 102 5.44 3.92 23.96
CA ALA A 102 4.78 4.73 24.97
C ALA A 102 3.57 5.51 24.44
N ALA A 103 3.59 5.88 23.14
CA ALA A 103 2.46 6.50 22.45
C ALA A 103 1.42 5.47 21.93
N GLY A 104 1.64 4.18 22.15
CA GLY A 104 0.70 3.11 21.75
C GLY A 104 0.87 2.60 20.33
N ALA A 105 2.05 2.77 19.71
CA ALA A 105 2.34 2.16 18.42
C ALA A 105 2.56 0.64 18.57
N LEU A 106 1.99 -0.12 17.65
CA LEU A 106 2.15 -1.58 17.59
C LEU A 106 3.54 -2.01 17.12
N ALA A 107 4.11 -1.22 16.23
CA ALA A 107 5.48 -1.42 15.75
C ALA A 107 6.12 -0.11 15.32
N CYS A 108 7.46 -0.11 15.25
CA CYS A 108 8.27 0.97 14.72
C CYS A 108 9.21 0.41 13.65
N LEU A 109 9.05 0.84 12.40
CA LEU A 109 9.86 0.43 11.25
C LEU A 109 10.89 1.50 10.91
N ALA A 110 12.01 1.08 10.30
CA ALA A 110 13.02 2.01 9.79
C ALA A 110 12.71 2.44 8.37
N LYS A 111 13.02 3.68 8.01
CA LYS A 111 13.08 4.15 6.62
C LYS A 111 14.46 3.80 6.01
N PRO A 112 14.54 3.37 4.76
CA PRO A 112 13.44 3.03 3.86
C PRO A 112 12.72 1.77 4.36
N VAL A 113 11.38 1.77 4.31
CA VAL A 113 10.58 0.63 4.77
C VAL A 113 10.87 -0.58 3.90
N ASP A 114 11.29 -1.68 4.54
CA ASP A 114 11.42 -2.98 3.89
C ASP A 114 10.01 -3.53 3.61
N PRO A 115 9.66 -3.80 2.35
CA PRO A 115 8.33 -4.28 2.00
C PRO A 115 7.97 -5.63 2.64
N ARG A 116 8.95 -6.52 2.82
CA ARG A 116 8.72 -7.83 3.45
C ARG A 116 8.37 -7.67 4.91
N LEU A 117 9.19 -6.89 5.64
CA LEU A 117 8.96 -6.60 7.05
C LEU A 117 7.62 -5.87 7.24
N PHE A 118 7.27 -4.95 6.33
CA PHE A 118 5.98 -4.25 6.35
C PHE A 118 4.81 -5.23 6.22
N VAL A 119 4.86 -6.13 5.23
CA VAL A 119 3.82 -7.15 5.03
C VAL A 119 3.70 -8.08 6.23
N ASP A 120 4.81 -8.50 6.84
CA ASP A 120 4.80 -9.37 8.02
C ASP A 120 4.15 -8.68 9.22
N VAL A 121 4.45 -7.39 9.45
CA VAL A 121 3.80 -6.58 10.46
C VAL A 121 2.30 -6.45 10.17
N MET A 122 1.92 -6.16 8.92
CA MET A 122 0.53 -6.02 8.51
C MET A 122 -0.27 -7.32 8.66
N ARG A 123 0.34 -8.48 8.37
CA ARG A 123 -0.30 -9.80 8.62
C ARG A 123 -0.61 -10.02 10.10
N GLY A 124 0.28 -9.58 10.99
CA GLY A 124 0.04 -9.62 12.44
C GLY A 124 -1.07 -8.67 12.91
N LEU A 125 -1.38 -7.65 12.10
CA LEU A 125 -2.41 -6.64 12.40
C LEU A 125 -3.77 -6.97 11.79
N ALA A 126 -3.84 -7.82 10.76
CA ALA A 126 -5.10 -8.15 10.09
C ALA A 126 -6.01 -8.91 11.04
N PRO A 127 -7.25 -8.46 11.28
CA PRO A 127 -8.25 -9.27 11.95
C PRO A 127 -8.51 -10.54 11.13
N VAL A 128 -8.82 -11.66 11.79
CA VAL A 128 -9.08 -12.97 11.17
C VAL A 128 -10.15 -12.93 10.08
N VAL A 129 -10.97 -11.87 10.06
CA VAL A 129 -12.07 -11.66 9.10
C VAL A 129 -11.59 -11.32 7.68
N ALA A 130 -10.41 -10.69 7.53
CA ALA A 130 -9.87 -10.31 6.20
C ALA A 130 -9.40 -11.51 5.36
N ARG A 131 -9.33 -12.70 5.93
CA ARG A 131 -8.93 -13.94 5.24
C ARG A 131 -10.01 -14.52 4.32
N ALA A 132 -11.25 -14.09 4.44
CA ALA A 132 -12.37 -14.63 3.66
C ALA A 132 -12.70 -13.84 2.38
N ALA A 133 -12.22 -12.59 2.26
CA ALA A 133 -12.63 -11.65 1.20
C ALA A 133 -11.84 -11.77 -0.13
N VAL A 134 -10.95 -12.76 -0.27
CA VAL A 134 -10.03 -12.86 -1.43
C VAL A 134 -10.67 -13.54 -2.65
N ARG A 135 -11.96 -13.85 -2.65
CA ARG A 135 -12.52 -14.76 -3.68
C ARG A 135 -13.24 -14.15 -4.87
N GLU A 136 -13.48 -12.85 -4.95
CA GLU A 136 -14.25 -12.31 -6.09
C GLU A 136 -13.79 -10.92 -6.52
N HIS A 137 -12.77 -10.81 -7.37
CA HIS A 137 -12.64 -9.66 -8.30
C HIS A 137 -11.79 -10.07 -9.51
N SER A 138 -12.39 -10.81 -10.43
CA SER A 138 -11.92 -10.90 -11.81
C SER A 138 -12.82 -10.00 -12.65
N ALA A 139 -12.47 -8.73 -12.77
CA ALA A 139 -13.08 -7.86 -13.78
C ALA A 139 -12.31 -7.97 -15.11
N PRO A 140 -12.99 -7.98 -16.26
CA PRO A 140 -12.34 -8.04 -17.57
C PRO A 140 -11.56 -6.77 -17.87
N VAL A 141 -10.36 -6.93 -18.43
CA VAL A 141 -9.49 -5.82 -18.82
C VAL A 141 -9.94 -5.27 -20.15
N GLU A 142 -10.32 -4.01 -20.18
CA GLU A 142 -10.54 -3.27 -21.42
C GLU A 142 -9.20 -3.00 -22.13
N THR A 143 -9.08 -3.51 -23.35
CA THR A 143 -7.92 -3.36 -24.24
C THR A 143 -8.17 -2.18 -25.18
N GLY A 144 -7.92 -0.95 -24.70
CA GLY A 144 -7.92 0.26 -25.52
C GLY A 144 -6.56 0.98 -25.47
N PRO A 145 -6.27 1.94 -26.37
CA PRO A 145 -5.05 2.74 -26.28
C PRO A 145 -5.02 3.50 -24.96
N GLN A 146 -4.03 3.20 -24.12
CA GLN A 146 -3.90 3.79 -22.79
C GLN A 146 -2.99 5.01 -22.86
N THR A 147 -3.44 6.12 -22.28
CA THR A 147 -2.56 7.26 -22.00
C THR A 147 -1.71 6.96 -20.76
N GLU A 148 -0.56 7.62 -20.64
CA GLU A 148 0.32 7.48 -19.47
C GLU A 148 -0.41 7.75 -18.15
N GLU A 149 -1.29 8.74 -18.13
CA GLU A 149 -2.11 9.10 -16.98
C GLU A 149 -3.09 7.97 -16.59
N MET A 150 -3.76 7.36 -17.56
CA MET A 150 -4.63 6.21 -17.32
C MET A 150 -3.83 5.00 -16.82
N PHE A 151 -2.63 4.79 -17.32
CA PHE A 151 -1.75 3.72 -16.86
C PHE A 151 -1.37 3.91 -15.39
N LEU A 152 -0.93 5.12 -15.02
CA LEU A 152 -0.51 5.44 -13.67
C LEU A 152 -1.66 5.38 -12.66
N SER A 153 -2.84 5.87 -13.04
CA SER A 153 -4.04 5.76 -12.19
C SER A 153 -4.49 4.31 -11.97
N ALA A 154 -4.32 3.44 -12.98
CA ALA A 154 -4.66 2.01 -12.91
C ALA A 154 -3.55 1.15 -12.27
N LEU A 155 -2.32 1.67 -12.17
CA LEU A 155 -1.16 0.92 -11.71
C LEU A 155 -1.34 0.32 -10.29
N PRO A 156 -1.84 1.07 -9.28
CA PRO A 156 -2.11 0.50 -7.96
C PRO A 156 -3.09 -0.67 -8.00
N HIS A 157 -4.14 -0.57 -8.80
CA HIS A 157 -5.14 -1.62 -8.97
C HIS A 157 -4.55 -2.90 -9.57
N ARG A 158 -3.73 -2.77 -10.61
CA ARG A 158 -3.06 -3.89 -11.27
C ARG A 158 -2.07 -4.59 -10.36
N LEU A 159 -1.30 -3.83 -9.60
CA LEU A 159 -0.38 -4.38 -8.61
C LEU A 159 -1.13 -5.08 -7.47
N SER A 160 -2.24 -4.50 -7.00
CA SER A 160 -3.11 -5.14 -6.01
C SER A 160 -3.65 -6.48 -6.49
N ALA A 161 -4.11 -6.57 -7.74
CA ALA A 161 -4.59 -7.83 -8.31
C ALA A 161 -3.52 -8.93 -8.27
N ILE A 162 -2.28 -8.59 -8.65
CA ILE A 162 -1.15 -9.54 -8.61
C ILE A 162 -0.87 -9.97 -7.15
N ALA A 163 -0.84 -9.02 -6.20
CA ALA A 163 -0.53 -9.28 -4.81
C ALA A 163 -1.61 -10.14 -4.13
N ILE A 164 -2.88 -9.84 -4.34
CA ILE A 164 -4.03 -10.58 -3.81
C ILE A 164 -4.02 -12.03 -4.32
N SER A 165 -3.84 -12.21 -5.63
CA SER A 165 -3.76 -13.53 -6.24
C SER A 165 -2.58 -14.34 -5.72
N ALA A 166 -1.42 -13.69 -5.50
CA ALA A 166 -0.23 -14.33 -4.93
C ALA A 166 -0.47 -14.77 -3.47
N GLN A 167 -1.17 -13.98 -2.67
CA GLN A 167 -1.54 -14.32 -1.30
C GLN A 167 -2.55 -15.47 -1.24
N ALA A 168 -3.47 -15.52 -2.20
CA ALA A 168 -4.44 -16.61 -2.34
C ALA A 168 -3.80 -17.92 -2.81
N GLY A 169 -2.54 -17.89 -3.26
CA GLY A 169 -1.88 -19.04 -3.88
C GLY A 169 -2.41 -19.35 -5.28
N ASP A 170 -3.18 -18.42 -5.89
CA ASP A 170 -3.73 -18.59 -7.23
C ASP A 170 -2.71 -18.17 -8.29
N ALA A 171 -1.87 -19.12 -8.66
CA ALA A 171 -0.83 -18.92 -9.66
C ALA A 171 -1.38 -18.54 -11.04
N ALA A 172 -2.58 -19.01 -11.40
CA ALA A 172 -3.19 -18.69 -12.68
C ALA A 172 -3.65 -17.21 -12.71
N ALA A 173 -4.28 -16.75 -11.65
CA ALA A 173 -4.67 -15.35 -11.52
C ALA A 173 -3.45 -14.41 -11.44
N VAL A 174 -2.36 -14.81 -10.75
CA VAL A 174 -1.09 -14.07 -10.76
C VAL A 174 -0.55 -13.94 -12.17
N ALA A 175 -0.55 -15.02 -12.96
CA ALA A 175 -0.06 -15.01 -14.33
C ALA A 175 -0.89 -14.05 -15.20
N ALA A 176 -2.21 -14.12 -15.15
CA ALA A 176 -3.11 -13.28 -15.92
C ALA A 176 -2.95 -11.79 -15.58
N ALA A 177 -2.92 -11.45 -14.29
CA ALA A 177 -2.76 -10.07 -13.83
C ALA A 177 -1.38 -9.50 -14.20
N ALA A 178 -0.32 -10.31 -14.09
CA ALA A 178 1.03 -9.90 -14.45
C ALA A 178 1.20 -9.72 -15.97
N ASP A 179 0.57 -10.55 -16.81
CA ASP A 179 0.57 -10.35 -18.27
C ASP A 179 -0.15 -9.06 -18.66
N THR A 180 -1.27 -8.77 -18.02
CA THR A 180 -2.00 -7.52 -18.26
C THR A 180 -1.13 -6.30 -17.97
N LEU A 181 -0.40 -6.32 -16.86
CA LEU A 181 0.52 -5.24 -16.52
C LEU A 181 1.69 -5.18 -17.51
N ALA A 182 2.21 -6.33 -17.95
CA ALA A 182 3.31 -6.38 -18.91
C ALA A 182 2.95 -5.74 -20.25
N VAL A 183 1.76 -6.07 -20.80
CA VAL A 183 1.28 -5.50 -22.06
C VAL A 183 1.10 -3.99 -21.93
N ALA A 184 0.43 -3.52 -20.88
CA ALA A 184 0.20 -2.09 -20.66
C ALA A 184 1.49 -1.31 -20.49
N SER A 185 2.47 -1.86 -19.77
CA SER A 185 3.78 -1.24 -19.56
C SER A 185 4.60 -1.16 -20.84
N SER A 186 4.56 -2.22 -21.66
CA SER A 186 5.28 -2.25 -22.94
C SER A 186 4.72 -1.22 -23.93
N GLN A 187 3.41 -1.02 -23.99
CA GLN A 187 2.77 -0.03 -24.86
C GLN A 187 3.20 1.41 -24.54
N LEU A 188 3.63 1.69 -23.33
CA LEU A 188 4.03 3.01 -22.83
C LEU A 188 5.56 3.14 -22.69
N GLY A 189 6.33 2.14 -23.13
CA GLY A 189 7.79 2.17 -23.05
C GLY A 189 8.39 1.94 -21.66
N HIS A 190 7.61 1.38 -20.74
CA HIS A 190 8.09 0.97 -19.42
C HIS A 190 8.69 -0.45 -19.46
N ASP A 191 9.74 -0.62 -20.24
CA ASP A 191 10.32 -1.93 -20.60
C ASP A 191 10.77 -2.76 -19.40
N GLU A 192 11.33 -2.14 -18.36
CA GLU A 192 11.75 -2.84 -17.13
C GLU A 192 10.55 -3.45 -16.39
N VAL A 193 9.42 -2.72 -16.31
CA VAL A 193 8.19 -3.20 -15.68
C VAL A 193 7.57 -4.30 -16.53
N ALA A 194 7.52 -4.11 -17.84
CA ALA A 194 7.01 -5.11 -18.78
C ALA A 194 7.80 -6.43 -18.69
N PHE A 195 9.12 -6.36 -18.71
CA PHE A 195 9.99 -7.54 -18.61
C PHE A 195 9.80 -8.28 -17.30
N LEU A 196 9.77 -7.56 -16.17
CA LEU A 196 9.62 -8.19 -14.86
C LEU A 196 8.22 -8.80 -14.70
N SER A 197 7.18 -8.13 -15.19
CA SER A 197 5.81 -8.63 -15.17
C SER A 197 5.67 -9.91 -16.01
N HIS A 198 6.23 -9.95 -17.23
CA HIS A 198 6.30 -11.19 -18.02
C HIS A 198 7.05 -12.32 -17.32
N SER A 199 8.14 -11.99 -16.61
CA SER A 199 8.89 -13.00 -15.85
C SER A 199 8.06 -13.57 -14.72
N ILE A 200 7.29 -12.74 -14.00
CA ILE A 200 6.36 -13.17 -12.94
C ILE A 200 5.26 -14.05 -13.53
N ALA A 201 4.64 -13.64 -14.65
CA ALA A 201 3.60 -14.42 -15.31
C ALA A 201 4.10 -15.80 -15.74
N ARG A 202 5.30 -15.86 -16.33
CA ARG A 202 5.93 -17.13 -16.76
C ARG A 202 6.20 -18.07 -15.59
N ASP A 203 6.71 -17.54 -14.48
CA ASP A 203 6.99 -18.34 -13.29
C ASP A 203 5.70 -18.82 -12.63
N ALA A 204 4.70 -17.95 -12.54
CA ALA A 204 3.39 -18.28 -12.00
C ALA A 204 2.73 -19.43 -12.79
N ARG A 205 2.81 -19.45 -14.13
CA ARG A 205 2.35 -20.58 -14.95
C ARG A 205 3.05 -21.91 -14.64
N ARG A 206 4.24 -21.85 -14.03
CA ARG A 206 4.98 -23.03 -13.56
C ARG A 206 4.70 -23.36 -12.10
N GLY A 207 3.73 -22.67 -11.48
CA GLY A 207 3.39 -22.81 -10.06
C GLY A 207 4.38 -22.12 -9.11
N VAL A 208 5.30 -21.30 -9.63
CA VAL A 208 6.32 -20.61 -8.82
C VAL A 208 5.98 -19.14 -8.72
N VAL A 209 5.54 -18.69 -7.53
CA VAL A 209 5.32 -17.28 -7.23
C VAL A 209 6.44 -16.78 -6.32
N THR A 210 7.40 -16.07 -6.89
CA THR A 210 8.58 -15.60 -6.16
C THR A 210 8.31 -14.23 -5.56
N HIS A 211 8.15 -14.15 -4.25
CA HIS A 211 7.90 -12.91 -3.50
C HIS A 211 8.93 -11.80 -3.79
N GLY A 212 10.21 -12.16 -3.94
CA GLY A 212 11.26 -11.20 -4.26
C GLY A 212 11.07 -10.46 -5.59
N ARG A 213 10.44 -11.10 -6.59
CA ARG A 213 10.11 -10.46 -7.87
C ARG A 213 8.92 -9.53 -7.75
N LEU A 214 7.92 -9.88 -6.94
CA LEU A 214 6.79 -9.00 -6.65
C LEU A 214 7.24 -7.72 -5.96
N VAL A 215 8.12 -7.82 -4.97
CA VAL A 215 8.71 -6.66 -4.29
C VAL A 215 9.47 -5.77 -5.28
N LYS A 216 10.29 -6.37 -6.16
CA LYS A 216 11.02 -5.61 -7.19
C LYS A 216 10.09 -4.91 -8.18
N LEU A 217 8.97 -5.55 -8.54
CA LEU A 217 7.96 -4.95 -9.41
C LEU A 217 7.33 -3.71 -8.76
N VAL A 218 6.98 -3.80 -7.49
CA VAL A 218 6.45 -2.65 -6.72
C VAL A 218 7.45 -1.50 -6.66
N ASP A 219 8.73 -1.78 -6.39
CA ASP A 219 9.78 -0.75 -6.35
C ASP A 219 9.98 -0.08 -7.72
N LEU A 220 9.89 -0.83 -8.81
CA LEU A 220 9.97 -0.29 -10.18
C LEU A 220 8.79 0.65 -10.47
N CYS A 221 7.57 0.21 -10.17
CA CYS A 221 6.36 1.01 -10.38
C CYS A 221 6.37 2.29 -9.55
N ALA A 222 6.79 2.23 -8.30
CA ALA A 222 6.90 3.41 -7.42
C ALA A 222 7.92 4.45 -7.96
N ARG A 223 8.97 4.01 -8.65
CA ARG A 223 9.94 4.92 -9.29
C ARG A 223 9.37 5.63 -10.53
N ILE A 224 8.46 4.98 -11.26
CA ILE A 224 7.79 5.61 -12.40
C ILE A 224 6.89 6.73 -11.90
N ASP A 225 6.05 6.44 -10.91
CA ASP A 225 5.13 7.40 -10.30
C ASP A 225 5.88 8.63 -9.73
N ALA A 226 7.00 8.40 -9.03
CA ALA A 226 7.83 9.48 -8.48
C ALA A 226 8.48 10.36 -9.58
N ARG A 227 8.88 9.78 -10.72
CA ARG A 227 9.45 10.54 -11.84
C ARG A 227 8.42 11.43 -12.55
N GLN A 228 7.20 10.97 -12.65
CA GLN A 228 6.09 11.74 -13.22
C GLN A 228 5.70 12.93 -12.32
N ALA A 229 5.62 12.71 -11.02
CA ALA A 229 5.33 13.79 -10.06
C ALA A 229 6.36 14.94 -10.15
N LEU A 230 7.62 14.62 -10.46
CA LEU A 230 8.69 15.61 -10.66
C LEU A 230 8.61 16.34 -12.01
N ARG A 231 7.93 15.79 -13.01
CA ARG A 231 7.75 16.41 -14.34
C ARG A 231 6.52 17.31 -14.41
N SER A 232 5.58 17.15 -13.49
CA SER A 232 4.33 17.92 -13.43
C SER A 232 4.43 19.15 -12.52
N THR A 233 5.63 19.44 -11.95
CA THR A 233 5.96 20.61 -11.13
C THR A 233 6.85 21.57 -11.90
#